data_6489a56c580b66591ceb4b6eb3297087
#
_entry.id   6489a56c580b66591ceb4b6eb3297087
#
_cell.length_a   1.000
_cell.length_b   1.000
_cell.length_c   1.000
_cell.angle_alpha   90.00
_cell.angle_beta   90.00
_cell.angle_gamma   90.00
#
_symmetry.space_group_name_H-M   'P 1'
#
loop_
_entity.id
_entity.type
_entity.pdbx_description
1 polymer ?
#
loop_
_entity_poly.entity_id
_entity_poly.type
_entity_poly.pdbx_seq_one_letter_code
_entity_poly.pdbx_strand_id
1 'polypeptide(L)'
;IFRLDTKRNPSGMPRLALGSSLGAHLGLLQRLNVLKGSELDIDSISGSLNNMASCLSNQKNIKNNPAKILANKTKGKSIVIFSANHLNGSAYAAKNQINESAKTFSVNFHLPDINHHLLEGLSLPKPFKQLTHFILLNSESYPQKIKDRLLITKEVLTKQGYPVTIIKPESTSMVDQALETILFFEYFSFYLAMVSNVNPGPIPWVDYFKKRLESPLQIK
;
A
#
# COMPACT_ATOMS: atom_id res chain seq x y z
N ILE A 1 -8.95 21.30 -19.62
CA ILE A 1 -9.50 20.50 -18.51
C ILE A 1 -9.55 19.04 -18.99
N PHE A 2 -8.80 18.17 -18.32
CA PHE A 2 -8.86 16.74 -18.56
C PHE A 2 -9.92 16.12 -17.63
N ARG A 3 -10.91 15.42 -18.20
CA ARG A 3 -11.92 14.71 -17.41
C ARG A 3 -11.64 13.23 -17.45
N LEU A 4 -11.54 12.60 -16.28
CA LEU A 4 -11.44 11.15 -16.15
C LEU A 4 -12.80 10.49 -16.50
N ASP A 5 -12.76 9.47 -17.33
CA ASP A 5 -13.95 8.68 -17.64
C ASP A 5 -14.30 7.78 -16.44
N THR A 6 -15.41 8.06 -15.77
CA THR A 6 -15.90 7.30 -14.62
C THR A 6 -16.47 5.93 -14.99
N LYS A 7 -16.72 5.65 -16.27
CA LYS A 7 -17.22 4.35 -16.75
C LYS A 7 -16.32 3.18 -16.42
N ARG A 8 -15.02 3.45 -16.24
CA ARG A 8 -14.01 2.44 -15.86
C ARG A 8 -13.92 2.19 -14.36
N ASN A 9 -14.75 2.87 -13.56
CA ASN A 9 -14.86 2.64 -12.12
C ASN A 9 -16.28 2.16 -11.77
N PRO A 10 -16.60 0.88 -11.96
CA PRO A 10 -17.93 0.34 -11.72
C PRO A 10 -18.38 0.44 -10.25
N SER A 11 -17.42 0.63 -9.32
CA SER A 11 -17.74 0.81 -7.91
C SER A 11 -18.34 2.19 -7.59
N GLY A 12 -18.16 3.18 -8.46
CA GLY A 12 -18.51 4.58 -8.21
C GLY A 12 -17.68 5.25 -7.11
N MET A 13 -16.73 4.54 -6.52
CA MET A 13 -15.90 5.05 -5.40
C MET A 13 -14.58 5.63 -5.92
N PRO A 14 -14.29 6.93 -5.74
CA PRO A 14 -13.07 7.55 -6.26
C PRO A 14 -11.77 6.86 -5.81
N ARG A 15 -11.73 6.36 -4.57
CA ARG A 15 -10.57 5.65 -4.01
C ARG A 15 -10.22 4.36 -4.75
N LEU A 16 -11.19 3.70 -5.39
CA LEU A 16 -10.99 2.50 -6.20
C LEU A 16 -10.65 2.81 -7.67
N ALA A 17 -10.55 4.10 -8.03
CA ALA A 17 -10.13 4.57 -9.35
C ALA A 17 -8.69 5.11 -9.35
N LEU A 18 -7.88 4.76 -8.36
CA LEU A 18 -6.49 5.25 -8.23
C LEU A 18 -5.68 4.97 -9.50
N GLY A 19 -5.80 3.78 -10.08
CA GLY A 19 -5.12 3.42 -11.32
C GLY A 19 -5.48 4.34 -12.50
N SER A 20 -6.75 4.73 -12.64
CA SER A 20 -7.17 5.69 -13.68
C SER A 20 -6.58 7.07 -13.47
N SER A 21 -6.51 7.53 -12.21
CA SER A 21 -5.88 8.81 -11.85
C SER A 21 -4.38 8.79 -12.14
N LEU A 22 -3.68 7.75 -11.71
CA LEU A 22 -2.24 7.60 -11.95
C LEU A 22 -1.92 7.50 -13.44
N GLY A 23 -2.66 6.70 -14.20
CA GLY A 23 -2.50 6.59 -15.65
C GLY A 23 -2.69 7.92 -16.37
N ALA A 24 -3.68 8.73 -15.95
CA ALA A 24 -3.88 10.06 -16.49
C ALA A 24 -2.71 11.01 -16.20
N HIS A 25 -2.17 10.98 -14.97
CA HIS A 25 -1.00 11.79 -14.63
C HIS A 25 0.25 11.36 -15.40
N LEU A 26 0.51 10.05 -15.50
CA LEU A 26 1.65 9.53 -16.25
C LEU A 26 1.55 9.90 -17.75
N GLY A 27 0.37 9.71 -18.36
CA GLY A 27 0.13 10.09 -19.75
C GLY A 27 0.27 11.61 -19.99
N LEU A 28 -0.13 12.45 -19.03
CA LEU A 28 0.06 13.90 -19.11
C LEU A 28 1.56 14.25 -19.04
N LEU A 29 2.30 13.69 -18.08
CA LEU A 29 3.73 13.94 -17.94
C LEU A 29 4.52 13.50 -19.17
N GLN A 30 4.13 12.40 -19.80
CA GLN A 30 4.70 11.94 -21.07
C GLN A 30 4.40 12.93 -22.20
N ARG A 31 3.16 13.39 -22.34
CA ARG A 31 2.78 14.36 -23.37
C ARG A 31 3.48 15.72 -23.20
N LEU A 32 3.79 16.10 -21.98
CA LEU A 32 4.53 17.32 -21.66
C LEU A 32 6.05 17.15 -21.78
N ASN A 33 6.53 15.98 -22.22
CA ASN A 33 7.95 15.62 -22.30
C ASN A 33 8.70 15.76 -20.95
N VAL A 34 7.99 15.69 -19.83
CA VAL A 34 8.60 15.63 -18.47
C VAL A 34 9.15 14.24 -18.21
N LEU A 35 8.41 13.20 -18.62
CA LEU A 35 8.89 11.81 -18.70
C LEU A 35 9.21 11.47 -20.16
N LYS A 36 10.42 11.01 -20.43
CA LYS A 36 10.83 10.59 -21.77
C LYS A 36 10.25 9.21 -22.09
N GLY A 37 9.98 8.94 -23.37
CA GLY A 37 9.38 7.69 -23.80
C GLY A 37 10.16 6.43 -23.40
N SER A 38 11.49 6.53 -23.23
CA SER A 38 12.34 5.45 -22.72
C SER A 38 12.18 5.19 -21.20
N GLU A 39 11.57 6.12 -20.46
CA GLU A 39 11.37 6.03 -19.02
C GLU A 39 9.96 5.51 -18.66
N LEU A 40 9.05 5.52 -19.61
CA LEU A 40 7.64 5.13 -19.43
C LEU A 40 7.12 4.34 -20.65
N ASP A 41 7.27 3.03 -20.61
CA ASP A 41 6.65 2.11 -21.56
C ASP A 41 5.29 1.65 -21.01
N ILE A 42 4.22 2.33 -21.42
CA ILE A 42 2.85 2.08 -20.92
C ILE A 42 2.37 0.68 -21.28
N ASP A 43 2.74 0.14 -22.42
CA ASP A 43 2.31 -1.19 -22.85
C ASP A 43 3.00 -2.27 -21.99
N SER A 44 4.30 -2.13 -21.73
CA SER A 44 5.04 -3.00 -20.83
C SER A 44 4.49 -2.95 -19.41
N ILE A 45 4.25 -1.74 -18.86
CA ILE A 45 3.65 -1.53 -17.56
C ILE A 45 2.27 -2.20 -17.47
N SER A 46 1.42 -1.97 -18.47
CA SER A 46 0.07 -2.56 -18.52
C SER A 46 0.14 -4.08 -18.57
N GLY A 47 1.05 -4.65 -19.34
CA GLY A 47 1.28 -6.10 -19.40
C GLY A 47 1.69 -6.68 -18.06
N SER A 48 2.65 -6.07 -17.37
CA SER A 48 3.13 -6.48 -16.04
C SER A 48 2.00 -6.43 -15.00
N LEU A 49 1.27 -5.32 -14.94
CA LEU A 49 0.16 -5.18 -14.01
C LEU A 49 -0.99 -6.16 -14.28
N ASN A 50 -1.30 -6.47 -15.55
CA ASN A 50 -2.30 -7.47 -15.91
C ASN A 50 -1.88 -8.88 -15.49
N ASN A 51 -0.61 -9.24 -15.67
CA ASN A 51 -0.07 -10.51 -15.20
C ASN A 51 -0.17 -10.62 -13.69
N MET A 52 0.23 -9.58 -12.96
CA MET A 52 0.12 -9.52 -11.51
C MET A 52 -1.35 -9.63 -11.06
N ALA A 53 -2.27 -8.88 -11.68
CA ALA A 53 -3.70 -8.95 -11.38
C ALA A 53 -4.26 -10.37 -11.57
N SER A 54 -3.80 -11.08 -12.60
CA SER A 54 -4.17 -12.48 -12.84
C SER A 54 -3.68 -13.40 -11.72
N CYS A 55 -2.47 -13.19 -11.22
CA CYS A 55 -1.91 -13.94 -10.08
C CYS A 55 -2.61 -13.63 -8.76
N LEU A 56 -3.09 -12.40 -8.59
CA LEU A 56 -3.76 -11.93 -7.38
C LEU A 56 -5.29 -12.11 -7.44
N SER A 57 -5.86 -12.59 -8.55
CA SER A 57 -7.31 -12.67 -8.75
C SER A 57 -8.02 -13.53 -7.69
N ASN A 58 -9.31 -13.27 -7.50
CA ASN A 58 -10.15 -14.02 -6.56
C ASN A 58 -10.27 -15.52 -6.90
N GLN A 59 -10.08 -15.88 -8.17
CA GLN A 59 -10.14 -17.26 -8.65
C GLN A 59 -8.90 -18.08 -8.24
N LYS A 60 -7.78 -17.44 -7.90
CA LYS A 60 -6.58 -18.14 -7.44
C LYS A 60 -6.78 -18.69 -6.04
N ASN A 61 -6.35 -19.92 -5.84
CA ASN A 61 -6.34 -20.56 -4.52
C ASN A 61 -5.48 -19.74 -3.53
N ILE A 62 -5.84 -19.78 -2.25
CA ILE A 62 -5.09 -19.11 -1.17
C ILE A 62 -3.60 -19.45 -1.22
N LYS A 63 -3.24 -20.70 -1.42
CA LYS A 63 -1.85 -21.17 -1.43
C LYS A 63 -1.00 -20.53 -2.55
N ASN A 64 -1.64 -20.08 -3.61
CA ASN A 64 -0.99 -19.54 -4.83
C ASN A 64 -1.27 -18.04 -5.01
N ASN A 65 -1.76 -17.35 -3.99
CA ASN A 65 -2.07 -15.93 -4.04
C ASN A 65 -1.41 -15.22 -2.84
N PRO A 66 -0.30 -14.50 -3.06
CA PRO A 66 0.46 -13.89 -1.99
C PRO A 66 -0.33 -12.83 -1.21
N ALA A 67 -1.26 -12.12 -1.84
CA ALA A 67 -2.12 -11.17 -1.14
C ALA A 67 -3.11 -11.87 -0.19
N LYS A 68 -3.68 -13.01 -0.59
CA LYS A 68 -4.53 -13.84 0.29
C LYS A 68 -3.73 -14.44 1.44
N ILE A 69 -2.53 -14.93 1.17
CA ILE A 69 -1.63 -15.46 2.21
C ILE A 69 -1.36 -14.38 3.25
N LEU A 70 -0.96 -13.18 2.82
CA LEU A 70 -0.66 -12.08 3.71
C LEU A 70 -1.90 -11.64 4.50
N ALA A 71 -3.07 -11.56 3.86
CA ALA A 71 -4.32 -11.21 4.52
C ALA A 71 -4.67 -12.17 5.67
N ASN A 72 -4.53 -13.47 5.45
CA ASN A 72 -4.73 -14.45 6.52
C ASN A 72 -3.71 -14.32 7.65
N LYS A 73 -2.44 -14.07 7.30
CA LYS A 73 -1.34 -13.92 8.28
C LYS A 73 -1.51 -12.69 9.17
N THR A 74 -2.17 -11.65 8.63
CA THR A 74 -2.30 -10.35 9.31
C THR A 74 -3.69 -10.07 9.87
N LYS A 75 -4.61 -11.03 9.76
CA LYS A 75 -5.96 -10.91 10.32
C LYS A 75 -5.91 -10.52 11.81
N GLY A 76 -6.67 -9.49 12.19
CA GLY A 76 -6.75 -9.00 13.56
C GLY A 76 -5.53 -8.22 14.05
N LYS A 77 -4.62 -7.83 13.15
CA LYS A 77 -3.42 -7.05 13.49
C LYS A 77 -3.45 -5.67 12.85
N SER A 78 -2.94 -4.69 13.55
CA SER A 78 -2.55 -3.41 12.96
C SER A 78 -1.36 -3.61 12.02
N ILE A 79 -1.29 -2.82 10.96
CA ILE A 79 -0.27 -2.93 9.93
C ILE A 79 0.65 -1.72 9.96
N VAL A 80 1.95 -1.95 10.11
CA VAL A 80 2.98 -0.91 10.02
C VAL A 80 3.84 -1.17 8.80
N ILE A 81 3.88 -0.21 7.87
CA ILE A 81 4.61 -0.34 6.62
C ILE A 81 5.89 0.49 6.69
N PHE A 82 7.03 -0.12 6.41
CA PHE A 82 8.31 0.57 6.24
C PHE A 82 8.72 0.56 4.78
N SER A 83 9.13 1.72 4.30
CA SER A 83 9.54 1.94 2.90
C SER A 83 10.70 2.90 2.80
N ALA A 84 11.26 3.04 1.60
CA ALA A 84 12.27 4.04 1.28
C ALA A 84 12.11 4.54 -0.16
N ASN A 85 12.75 5.67 -0.44
CA ASN A 85 12.92 6.23 -1.78
C ASN A 85 11.63 6.23 -2.62
N HIS A 86 11.67 5.65 -3.82
CA HIS A 86 10.58 5.63 -4.80
C HIS A 86 9.33 4.86 -4.32
N LEU A 87 9.43 3.97 -3.32
CA LEU A 87 8.28 3.24 -2.77
C LEU A 87 7.55 3.98 -1.64
N ASN A 88 8.01 5.17 -1.21
CA ASN A 88 7.36 5.93 -0.14
C ASN A 88 5.93 6.35 -0.50
N GLY A 89 5.71 6.79 -1.74
CA GLY A 89 4.37 7.13 -2.24
C GLY A 89 3.44 5.90 -2.28
N SER A 90 3.96 4.76 -2.71
CA SER A 90 3.20 3.50 -2.74
C SER A 90 2.87 2.99 -1.34
N ALA A 91 3.79 3.12 -0.37
CA ALA A 91 3.52 2.81 1.04
C ALA A 91 2.43 3.70 1.63
N TYR A 92 2.44 4.99 1.27
CA TYR A 92 1.39 5.93 1.68
C TYR A 92 0.02 5.54 1.10
N ALA A 93 -0.05 5.18 -0.19
CA ALA A 93 -1.26 4.68 -0.81
C ALA A 93 -1.73 3.37 -0.16
N ALA A 94 -0.82 2.43 0.07
CA ALA A 94 -1.08 1.15 0.70
C ALA A 94 -1.73 1.29 2.08
N LYS A 95 -1.19 2.15 2.95
CA LYS A 95 -1.81 2.38 4.27
C LYS A 95 -3.22 2.98 4.16
N ASN A 96 -3.48 3.83 3.16
CA ASN A 96 -4.81 4.38 2.93
C ASN A 96 -5.77 3.29 2.47
N GLN A 97 -5.36 2.44 1.51
CA GLN A 97 -6.15 1.29 1.05
C GLN A 97 -6.52 0.36 2.22
N ILE A 98 -5.57 0.06 3.11
CA ILE A 98 -5.80 -0.79 4.28
C ILE A 98 -6.80 -0.12 5.25
N ASN A 99 -6.59 1.15 5.58
CA ASN A 99 -7.49 1.88 6.49
C ASN A 99 -8.90 1.99 5.91
N GLU A 100 -9.03 2.36 4.63
CA GLU A 100 -10.34 2.63 4.01
C GLU A 100 -11.09 1.36 3.58
N SER A 101 -10.40 0.34 3.04
CA SER A 101 -11.04 -0.87 2.54
C SER A 101 -11.08 -1.98 3.60
N ALA A 102 -9.96 -2.27 4.26
CA ALA A 102 -9.90 -3.33 5.26
C ALA A 102 -10.38 -2.89 6.66
N LYS A 103 -10.66 -1.60 6.89
CA LYS A 103 -11.04 -1.03 8.18
C LYS A 103 -10.03 -1.40 9.28
N THR A 104 -8.79 -1.57 8.88
CA THR A 104 -7.68 -2.01 9.74
C THR A 104 -6.73 -0.86 9.94
N PHE A 105 -6.36 -0.57 11.19
CA PHE A 105 -5.40 0.49 11.48
C PHE A 105 -4.06 0.22 10.81
N SER A 106 -3.62 1.18 9.99
CA SER A 106 -2.34 1.11 9.30
C SER A 106 -1.66 2.48 9.26
N VAL A 107 -0.34 2.45 9.43
CA VAL A 107 0.55 3.60 9.32
C VAL A 107 1.77 3.22 8.47
N ASN A 108 2.40 4.23 7.89
CA ASN A 108 3.67 4.03 7.20
C ASN A 108 4.76 4.96 7.72
N PHE A 109 5.98 4.50 7.68
CA PHE A 109 7.18 5.24 8.05
C PHE A 109 8.29 5.01 7.03
N HIS A 110 9.29 5.88 7.03
CA HIS A 110 10.36 5.88 6.03
C HIS A 110 11.72 5.56 6.65
N LEU A 111 12.49 4.75 5.93
CA LEU A 111 13.92 4.58 6.17
C LEU A 111 14.69 5.75 5.52
N PRO A 112 15.76 6.22 6.12
CA PRO A 112 16.43 5.71 7.33
C PRO A 112 15.92 6.31 8.65
N ASP A 113 15.02 7.26 8.62
CA ASP A 113 14.61 8.08 9.76
C ASP A 113 14.19 7.25 10.99
N ILE A 114 13.36 6.23 10.78
CA ILE A 114 12.86 5.35 11.85
C ILE A 114 13.95 4.65 12.65
N ASN A 115 15.13 4.47 12.08
CA ASN A 115 16.23 3.77 12.76
C ASN A 115 16.79 4.56 13.97
N HIS A 116 16.49 5.85 14.05
CA HIS A 116 16.99 6.72 15.12
C HIS A 116 16.08 6.79 16.35
N HIS A 117 14.78 6.55 16.20
CA HIS A 117 13.82 6.77 17.28
C HIS A 117 12.80 5.64 17.47
N LEU A 118 12.25 5.10 16.37
CA LEU A 118 11.11 4.19 16.46
C LEU A 118 11.50 2.82 17.02
N LEU A 119 12.71 2.33 16.75
CA LEU A 119 13.13 0.99 17.19
C LEU A 119 13.14 0.85 18.71
N GLU A 120 13.50 1.89 19.46
CA GLU A 120 13.40 1.91 20.92
C GLU A 120 11.95 2.02 21.40
N GLY A 121 11.14 2.85 20.72
CA GLY A 121 9.73 3.04 21.01
C GLY A 121 8.88 1.78 20.89
N LEU A 122 9.36 0.78 20.16
CA LEU A 122 8.66 -0.51 20.01
C LEU A 122 8.79 -1.43 21.25
N SER A 123 9.57 -1.03 22.26
CA SER A 123 9.72 -1.79 23.51
C SER A 123 8.44 -1.80 24.35
N LEU A 124 7.60 -0.76 24.22
CA LEU A 124 6.35 -0.58 24.95
C LEU A 124 5.24 -0.02 24.06
N PRO A 125 3.97 -0.34 24.35
CA PRO A 125 3.48 -1.28 25.37
C PRO A 125 3.70 -2.75 24.95
N LYS A 126 3.93 -3.64 25.89
CA LYS A 126 4.21 -5.07 25.64
C LYS A 126 3.17 -5.78 24.74
N PRO A 127 1.84 -5.54 24.88
CA PRO A 127 0.83 -6.17 24.01
C PRO A 127 0.94 -5.77 22.53
N PHE A 128 1.64 -4.69 22.20
CA PHE A 128 1.78 -4.19 20.82
C PHE A 128 2.37 -5.24 19.88
N LYS A 129 3.27 -6.11 20.38
CA LYS A 129 3.86 -7.21 19.60
C LYS A 129 2.83 -8.22 19.09
N GLN A 130 1.78 -8.47 19.86
CA GLN A 130 0.73 -9.42 19.49
C GLN A 130 -0.26 -8.80 18.50
N LEU A 131 -0.43 -7.49 18.56
CA LEU A 131 -1.43 -6.74 17.81
C LEU A 131 -0.89 -6.11 16.52
N THR A 132 0.41 -6.21 16.25
CA THR A 132 1.04 -5.51 15.14
C THR A 132 1.79 -6.46 14.21
N HIS A 133 1.71 -6.21 12.91
CA HIS A 133 2.49 -6.86 11.88
C HIS A 133 3.24 -5.82 11.05
N PHE A 134 4.54 -6.00 10.89
CA PHE A 134 5.37 -5.12 10.08
C PHE A 134 5.49 -5.64 8.66
N ILE A 135 5.32 -4.75 7.69
CA ILE A 135 5.55 -5.01 6.27
C ILE A 135 6.67 -4.08 5.81
N LEU A 136 7.76 -4.65 5.33
CA LEU A 136 8.91 -3.93 4.82
C LEU A 136 8.91 -4.01 3.29
N LEU A 137 8.85 -2.86 2.63
CA LEU A 137 8.96 -2.78 1.18
C LEU A 137 10.43 -2.74 0.78
N ASN A 138 10.90 -3.80 0.15
CA ASN A 138 12.25 -3.91 -0.38
C ASN A 138 12.28 -3.63 -1.89
N SER A 139 13.41 -3.20 -2.39
CA SER A 139 13.65 -3.00 -3.82
C SER A 139 15.12 -3.24 -4.18
N GLU A 140 15.36 -3.87 -5.32
CA GLU A 140 16.72 -3.96 -5.86
C GLU A 140 17.25 -2.60 -6.32
N SER A 141 16.36 -1.67 -6.64
CA SER A 141 16.72 -0.30 -7.03
C SER A 141 17.09 0.60 -5.84
N TYR A 142 17.00 0.10 -4.61
CA TYR A 142 17.47 0.87 -3.46
C TYR A 142 19.00 0.95 -3.44
N PRO A 143 19.59 2.09 -3.01
CA PRO A 143 21.01 2.16 -2.68
C PRO A 143 21.38 1.08 -1.66
N GLN A 144 22.60 0.54 -1.76
CA GLN A 144 23.05 -0.56 -0.89
C GLN A 144 22.87 -0.25 0.61
N LYS A 145 23.20 0.97 1.04
CA LYS A 145 23.00 1.40 2.43
C LYS A 145 21.56 1.33 2.91
N ILE A 146 20.58 1.52 2.02
CA ILE A 146 19.15 1.40 2.35
C ILE A 146 18.74 -0.07 2.43
N LYS A 147 19.24 -0.92 1.52
CA LYS A 147 19.03 -2.37 1.59
C LYS A 147 19.56 -2.94 2.91
N ASP A 148 20.77 -2.56 3.29
CA ASP A 148 21.40 -3.01 4.55
C ASP A 148 20.57 -2.56 5.76
N ARG A 149 20.13 -1.30 5.80
CA ARG A 149 19.27 -0.78 6.86
C ARG A 149 17.96 -1.53 6.96
N LEU A 150 17.34 -1.86 5.82
CA LEU A 150 16.08 -2.62 5.79
C LEU A 150 16.26 -4.01 6.37
N LEU A 151 17.33 -4.72 6.02
CA LEU A 151 17.63 -6.05 6.54
C LEU A 151 17.96 -6.02 8.04
N ILE A 152 18.74 -5.04 8.50
CA ILE A 152 19.03 -4.86 9.92
C ILE A 152 17.74 -4.49 10.69
N THR A 153 16.89 -3.64 10.12
CA THR A 153 15.60 -3.30 10.72
C THR A 153 14.72 -4.53 10.89
N LYS A 154 14.65 -5.41 9.85
CA LYS A 154 13.96 -6.69 9.96
C LYS A 154 14.52 -7.54 11.09
N GLU A 155 15.85 -7.63 11.20
CA GLU A 155 16.51 -8.41 12.27
C GLU A 155 16.12 -7.87 13.65
N VAL A 156 16.20 -6.56 13.86
CA VAL A 156 15.84 -5.91 15.13
C VAL A 156 14.37 -6.18 15.49
N LEU A 157 13.45 -5.99 14.54
CA LEU A 157 12.02 -6.29 14.76
C LEU A 157 11.79 -7.76 15.15
N THR A 158 12.47 -8.67 14.45
CA THR A 158 12.36 -10.11 14.71
C THR A 158 12.92 -10.46 16.09
N LYS A 159 14.07 -9.89 16.48
CA LYS A 159 14.66 -10.06 17.82
C LYS A 159 13.75 -9.51 18.93
N GLN A 160 13.02 -8.43 18.65
CA GLN A 160 12.02 -7.89 19.57
C GLN A 160 10.72 -8.73 19.60
N GLY A 161 10.57 -9.73 18.74
CA GLY A 161 9.42 -10.64 18.70
C GLY A 161 8.25 -10.15 17.85
N TYR A 162 8.47 -9.19 16.95
CA TYR A 162 7.45 -8.75 16.00
C TYR A 162 7.36 -9.66 14.78
N PRO A 163 6.16 -9.99 14.29
CA PRO A 163 6.00 -10.62 13.00
C PRO A 163 6.33 -9.63 11.87
N VAL A 164 7.18 -10.06 10.94
CA VAL A 164 7.64 -9.24 9.81
C VAL A 164 7.41 -9.98 8.49
N THR A 165 6.99 -9.25 7.47
CA THR A 165 6.96 -9.72 6.08
C THR A 165 7.70 -8.73 5.19
N ILE A 166 8.57 -9.22 4.31
CA ILE A 166 9.15 -8.41 3.24
C ILE A 166 8.29 -8.58 1.99
N ILE A 167 7.94 -7.47 1.35
CA ILE A 167 7.35 -7.42 0.02
C ILE A 167 8.38 -6.78 -0.90
N LYS A 168 8.62 -7.43 -2.04
CA LYS A 168 9.54 -6.96 -3.06
C LYS A 168 8.83 -7.01 -4.41
N PRO A 169 8.66 -5.86 -5.08
CA PRO A 169 8.16 -5.82 -6.46
C PRO A 169 9.12 -6.59 -7.39
N GLU A 170 8.61 -7.15 -8.47
CA GLU A 170 9.37 -7.98 -9.38
C GLU A 170 10.00 -7.20 -10.54
N SER A 171 9.38 -6.09 -10.96
CA SER A 171 9.88 -5.25 -12.05
C SER A 171 11.20 -4.56 -11.72
N THR A 172 11.93 -4.19 -12.77
CA THR A 172 13.22 -3.49 -12.66
C THR A 172 13.09 -1.97 -12.65
N SER A 173 12.06 -1.42 -13.32
CA SER A 173 11.77 0.00 -13.35
C SER A 173 11.18 0.47 -12.02
N MET A 174 11.63 1.62 -11.52
CA MET A 174 11.11 2.22 -10.28
C MET A 174 9.63 2.60 -10.38
N VAL A 175 9.16 3.01 -11.57
CA VAL A 175 7.75 3.33 -11.82
C VAL A 175 6.91 2.07 -11.73
N ASP A 176 7.33 0.99 -12.39
CA ASP A 176 6.63 -0.29 -12.37
C ASP A 176 6.55 -0.85 -10.95
N GLN A 177 7.67 -0.83 -10.21
CA GLN A 177 7.72 -1.25 -8.81
C GLN A 177 6.72 -0.48 -7.94
N ALA A 178 6.61 0.83 -8.16
CA ALA A 178 5.66 1.65 -7.43
C ALA A 178 4.21 1.27 -7.75
N LEU A 179 3.89 1.02 -9.02
CA LEU A 179 2.55 0.62 -9.47
C LEU A 179 2.20 -0.81 -9.04
N GLU A 180 3.13 -1.75 -9.16
CA GLU A 180 2.98 -3.12 -8.64
C GLU A 180 2.68 -3.12 -7.14
N THR A 181 3.40 -2.30 -6.37
CA THR A 181 3.16 -2.18 -4.93
C THR A 181 1.74 -1.68 -4.65
N ILE A 182 1.27 -0.64 -5.35
CA ILE A 182 -0.09 -0.12 -5.19
C ILE A 182 -1.12 -1.19 -5.54
N LEU A 183 -0.95 -1.90 -6.66
CA LEU A 183 -1.86 -2.96 -7.09
C LEU A 183 -1.90 -4.12 -6.09
N PHE A 184 -0.73 -4.54 -5.58
CA PHE A 184 -0.66 -5.58 -4.56
C PHE A 184 -1.47 -5.23 -3.32
N PHE A 185 -1.31 -4.01 -2.81
CA PHE A 185 -2.02 -3.58 -1.61
C PHE A 185 -3.51 -3.34 -1.84
N GLU A 186 -3.95 -3.04 -3.07
CA GLU A 186 -5.37 -3.01 -3.43
C GLU A 186 -6.00 -4.39 -3.21
N TYR A 187 -5.39 -5.45 -3.78
CA TYR A 187 -5.84 -6.82 -3.57
C TYR A 187 -5.71 -7.28 -2.11
N PHE A 188 -4.59 -6.95 -1.49
CA PHE A 188 -4.36 -7.30 -0.09
C PHE A 188 -5.41 -6.69 0.84
N SER A 189 -5.69 -5.40 0.70
CA SER A 189 -6.68 -4.70 1.53
C SER A 189 -8.09 -5.27 1.34
N PHE A 190 -8.45 -5.61 0.10
CA PHE A 190 -9.71 -6.29 -0.21
C PHE A 190 -9.77 -7.67 0.49
N TYR A 191 -8.74 -8.49 0.35
CA TYR A 191 -8.73 -9.81 0.98
C TYR A 191 -8.68 -9.73 2.50
N LEU A 192 -7.98 -8.75 3.06
CA LEU A 192 -7.98 -8.50 4.50
C LEU A 192 -9.37 -8.12 5.01
N ALA A 193 -10.13 -7.32 4.26
CA ALA A 193 -11.53 -7.04 4.55
C ALA A 193 -12.36 -8.34 4.58
N MET A 194 -12.21 -9.20 3.55
CA MET A 194 -12.95 -10.45 3.45
C MET A 194 -12.66 -11.40 4.62
N VAL A 195 -11.38 -11.65 4.93
CA VAL A 195 -11.02 -12.55 6.05
C VAL A 195 -11.37 -11.95 7.42
N SER A 196 -11.49 -10.64 7.51
CA SER A 196 -11.94 -9.93 8.72
C SER A 196 -13.46 -9.79 8.82
N ASN A 197 -14.19 -10.27 7.81
CA ASN A 197 -15.64 -10.19 7.71
C ASN A 197 -16.18 -8.74 7.78
N VAL A 198 -15.51 -7.80 7.11
CA VAL A 198 -15.93 -6.41 6.99
C VAL A 198 -16.25 -6.04 5.54
N ASN A 199 -17.26 -5.18 5.35
CA ASN A 199 -17.58 -4.67 4.02
C ASN A 199 -16.57 -3.55 3.64
N PRO A 200 -15.80 -3.68 2.54
CA PRO A 200 -14.84 -2.68 2.12
C PRO A 200 -15.49 -1.39 1.57
N GLY A 201 -16.76 -1.46 1.15
CA GLY A 201 -17.43 -0.34 0.47
C GLY A 201 -17.72 0.86 1.37
N PRO A 202 -18.55 0.78 2.41
CA PRO A 202 -18.95 1.92 3.25
C PRO A 202 -17.79 2.53 4.02
N ILE A 203 -17.83 3.87 4.18
CA ILE A 203 -16.86 4.64 4.99
C ILE A 203 -17.60 5.56 5.98
N PRO A 204 -18.42 5.01 6.89
CA PRO A 204 -19.38 5.78 7.68
C PRO A 204 -18.75 6.88 8.53
N TRP A 205 -17.55 6.69 9.04
CA TRP A 205 -16.87 7.72 9.84
C TRP A 205 -16.38 8.89 8.99
N VAL A 206 -15.93 8.65 7.76
CA VAL A 206 -15.57 9.71 6.81
C VAL A 206 -16.82 10.46 6.37
N ASP A 207 -17.91 9.75 6.10
CA ASP A 207 -19.20 10.35 5.72
C ASP A 207 -19.76 11.20 6.87
N TYR A 208 -19.72 10.71 8.11
CA TYR A 208 -20.06 11.47 9.30
C TYR A 208 -19.21 12.74 9.43
N PHE A 209 -17.88 12.61 9.30
CA PHE A 209 -16.97 13.75 9.37
C PHE A 209 -17.32 14.82 8.32
N LYS A 210 -17.52 14.43 7.05
CA LYS A 210 -17.89 15.35 5.97
C LYS A 210 -19.19 16.07 6.27
N LYS A 211 -20.23 15.32 6.68
CA LYS A 211 -21.53 15.90 7.06
C LYS A 211 -21.41 16.90 8.22
N ARG A 212 -20.54 16.64 9.18
CA ARG A 212 -20.31 17.58 10.29
C ARG A 212 -19.59 18.85 9.86
N LEU A 213 -18.71 18.79 8.86
CA LEU A 213 -18.06 19.98 8.30
C LEU A 213 -19.03 20.93 7.58
N GLU A 214 -20.12 20.40 7.04
CA GLU A 214 -21.17 21.20 6.38
C GLU A 214 -22.05 21.94 7.39
N SER A 215 -21.99 21.61 8.67
CA SER A 215 -22.76 22.22 9.75
C SER A 215 -21.89 23.17 10.59
N PRO A 216 -22.43 24.34 11.02
CA PRO A 216 -21.66 25.22 11.92
C PRO A 216 -21.20 24.47 13.17
N LEU A 217 -19.90 24.54 13.47
CA LEU A 217 -19.35 23.97 14.69
C LEU A 217 -19.74 24.88 15.87
N GLN A 218 -20.64 24.42 16.73
CA GLN A 218 -20.85 25.04 18.03
C GLN A 218 -19.69 24.60 18.94
N ILE A 219 -18.68 25.48 19.07
CA ILE A 219 -17.63 25.31 20.08
C ILE A 219 -18.27 25.70 21.41
N LYS A 220 -18.48 24.73 22.31
CA LYS A 220 -18.85 24.95 23.69
C LYS A 220 -17.60 25.25 24.48
#